data_561a3afd1c36fd5670aa4847a9de8fa5
#
_entry.id   561a3afd1c36fd5670aa4847a9de8fa5
#
_cell.length_a   1.000
_cell.length_b   1.000
_cell.length_c   1.000
_cell.angle_alpha   90.00
_cell.angle_beta   90.00
_cell.angle_gamma   90.00
#
_symmetry.space_group_name_H-M   'P 1'
#
loop_
_entity.id
_entity.type
_entity.pdbx_description
1 polymer ?
#
loop_
_entity_poly.entity_id
_entity_poly.type
_entity_poly.pdbx_seq_one_letter_code
_entity_poly.pdbx_strand_id
1 'polypeptide(L)'
;ILSGLVGSEMCIRDRNNYEYSIGTFKDSINPQTNKFREFPKWIKKQKFSNKDKESKNIAMFCTGGIRCEKASSLMKNQGFKNVYHLKGGILKYFELVPEEQSKWQGECFVFDERVSVKHNLSEGTYDMCHGCRMPITEKDKTSKKYIKGVSCSKCFDKTTEDQKLRYMSRQKQVDLAKKRNQRHIGPKEEVFN
;
A
#
# COMPACT_ATOMS: atom_id res chain seq x y z
N ILE A 1 -7.52 -21.28 4.47
CA ILE A 1 -7.27 -19.97 3.81
C ILE A 1 -5.76 -19.70 3.70
N LEU A 2 -4.97 -20.04 4.70
CA LEU A 2 -3.51 -19.86 4.72
C LEU A 2 -2.74 -20.84 3.82
N SER A 3 -3.20 -22.08 3.71
CA SER A 3 -2.57 -23.09 2.86
C SER A 3 -2.62 -22.72 1.37
N GLY A 4 -3.66 -22.02 0.94
CA GLY A 4 -3.82 -21.61 -0.47
C GLY A 4 -2.84 -20.53 -0.93
N LEU A 5 -2.37 -19.64 -0.03
CA LEU A 5 -1.36 -18.61 -0.37
C LEU A 5 0.06 -19.19 -0.38
N VAL A 6 0.33 -20.19 0.47
CA VAL A 6 1.66 -20.82 0.63
C VAL A 6 1.89 -21.96 -0.36
N GLY A 7 0.82 -22.54 -0.91
CA GLY A 7 0.87 -23.62 -1.92
C GLY A 7 0.45 -23.19 -3.32
N SER A 8 0.19 -21.89 -3.54
CA SER A 8 -0.15 -21.39 -4.87
C SER A 8 1.10 -21.25 -5.72
N GLU A 9 1.07 -21.79 -6.94
CA GLU A 9 2.17 -21.63 -7.90
C GLU A 9 2.43 -20.18 -8.28
N MET A 10 1.46 -19.28 -8.03
CA MET A 10 1.57 -17.87 -8.35
C MET A 10 0.81 -17.01 -7.34
N CYS A 11 1.55 -16.36 -6.45
CA CYS A 11 1.02 -15.36 -5.54
C CYS A 11 1.23 -13.96 -6.13
N ILE A 12 0.15 -13.30 -6.54
CA ILE A 12 0.21 -11.99 -7.20
C ILE A 12 -0.25 -10.90 -6.25
N ARG A 13 0.56 -9.87 -6.12
CA ARG A 13 0.19 -8.67 -5.39
C ARG A 13 -0.49 -7.68 -6.33
N ASP A 14 -1.79 -7.42 -6.12
CA ASP A 14 -2.57 -6.43 -6.87
C ASP A 14 -2.47 -5.01 -6.28
N ARG A 15 -1.27 -4.64 -5.82
CA ARG A 15 -0.98 -3.35 -5.18
C ARG A 15 0.06 -2.56 -5.95
N ASN A 16 0.14 -1.25 -5.67
CA ASN A 16 1.12 -0.36 -6.27
C ASN A 16 2.56 -0.69 -5.82
N ASN A 17 3.52 -0.36 -6.64
CA ASN A 17 4.93 -0.68 -6.39
C ASN A 17 5.47 -0.12 -5.06
N TYR A 18 5.08 1.10 -4.65
CA TYR A 18 5.49 1.68 -3.38
C TYR A 18 4.95 0.93 -2.16
N GLU A 19 3.75 0.34 -2.28
CA GLU A 19 3.19 -0.50 -1.23
C GLU A 19 3.94 -1.83 -1.13
N TYR A 20 4.43 -2.37 -2.28
CA TYR A 20 5.26 -3.57 -2.33
C TYR A 20 6.58 -3.38 -1.59
N SER A 21 7.22 -2.22 -1.73
CA SER A 21 8.51 -1.93 -1.11
C SER A 21 8.46 -1.84 0.42
N ILE A 22 7.28 -1.62 1.01
CA ILE A 22 7.09 -1.61 2.47
C ILE A 22 6.99 -3.01 3.04
N GLY A 23 6.31 -3.92 2.33
CA GLY A 23 6.21 -5.31 2.75
C GLY A 23 5.35 -6.14 1.81
N THR A 24 5.56 -7.45 1.83
CA THR A 24 4.91 -8.40 0.92
C THR A 24 4.97 -9.82 1.47
N PHE A 25 4.19 -10.75 0.92
CA PHE A 25 4.42 -12.17 1.17
C PHE A 25 5.70 -12.64 0.46
N LYS A 26 6.42 -13.53 1.11
CA LYS A 26 7.59 -14.18 0.53
C LYS A 26 7.24 -14.77 -0.84
N ASP A 27 8.13 -14.63 -1.80
CA ASP A 27 8.02 -15.16 -3.17
C ASP A 27 6.82 -14.66 -4.00
N SER A 28 6.19 -13.55 -3.57
CA SER A 28 5.09 -12.96 -4.34
C SER A 28 5.57 -12.19 -5.56
N ILE A 29 4.79 -12.23 -6.62
CA ILE A 29 5.06 -11.52 -7.86
C ILE A 29 4.64 -10.06 -7.73
N ASN A 30 5.57 -9.14 -7.99
CA ASN A 30 5.29 -7.72 -8.09
C ASN A 30 4.98 -7.35 -9.55
N PRO A 31 3.74 -6.94 -9.88
CA PRO A 31 3.40 -6.44 -11.21
C PRO A 31 4.10 -5.13 -11.61
N GLN A 32 4.81 -4.49 -10.69
CA GLN A 32 5.51 -3.20 -10.88
C GLN A 32 4.58 -2.09 -11.41
N THR A 33 3.32 -2.13 -11.03
CA THR A 33 2.34 -1.12 -11.41
C THR A 33 2.37 0.08 -10.46
N ASN A 34 2.21 1.28 -10.99
CA ASN A 34 2.08 2.50 -10.20
C ASN A 34 0.62 2.78 -9.80
N LYS A 35 -0.31 2.26 -10.58
CA LYS A 35 -1.76 2.39 -10.35
C LYS A 35 -2.45 1.05 -10.64
N PHE A 36 -3.44 0.71 -9.85
CA PHE A 36 -4.22 -0.52 -10.02
C PHE A 36 -4.82 -0.69 -11.43
N ARG A 37 -5.19 0.40 -12.10
CA ARG A 37 -5.70 0.39 -13.49
C ARG A 37 -4.71 -0.13 -14.52
N GLU A 38 -3.44 -0.28 -14.18
CA GLU A 38 -2.39 -0.84 -15.06
C GLU A 38 -2.36 -2.37 -15.00
N PHE A 39 -2.96 -2.98 -13.99
CA PHE A 39 -2.99 -4.42 -13.77
C PHE A 39 -3.54 -5.20 -14.97
N PRO A 40 -4.65 -4.82 -15.64
CA PRO A 40 -5.13 -5.51 -16.84
C PRO A 40 -4.11 -5.54 -17.98
N LYS A 41 -3.34 -4.46 -18.16
CA LYS A 41 -2.28 -4.38 -19.18
C LYS A 41 -1.11 -5.30 -18.82
N TRP A 42 -0.77 -5.37 -17.54
CA TRP A 42 0.28 -6.26 -17.05
C TRP A 42 -0.09 -7.74 -17.29
N ILE A 43 -1.29 -8.17 -16.94
CA ILE A 43 -1.77 -9.55 -17.19
C ILE A 43 -1.67 -9.92 -18.67
N LYS A 44 -2.11 -9.03 -19.58
CA LYS A 44 -2.02 -9.29 -21.02
C LYS A 44 -0.58 -9.47 -21.51
N LYS A 45 0.39 -8.78 -20.90
CA LYS A 45 1.80 -8.90 -21.23
C LYS A 45 2.44 -10.23 -20.82
N GLN A 46 1.88 -10.91 -19.80
CA GLN A 46 2.43 -12.17 -19.28
C GLN A 46 2.28 -13.35 -20.25
N LYS A 47 1.47 -13.23 -21.33
CA LYS A 47 1.28 -14.24 -22.38
C LYS A 47 1.02 -15.65 -21.81
N PHE A 48 0.17 -15.75 -20.81
CA PHE A 48 -0.25 -17.04 -20.23
C PHE A 48 -0.82 -17.97 -21.31
N SER A 49 -0.32 -19.21 -21.34
CA SER A 49 -0.87 -20.27 -22.19
C SER A 49 -2.23 -20.75 -21.70
N ASN A 50 -2.98 -21.45 -22.52
CA ASN A 50 -4.24 -22.09 -22.09
C ASN A 50 -3.98 -23.10 -20.96
N LYS A 51 -2.87 -23.85 -21.03
CA LYS A 51 -2.46 -24.78 -19.97
C LYS A 51 -2.22 -24.04 -18.64
N ASP A 52 -1.54 -22.89 -18.66
CA ASP A 52 -1.34 -22.08 -17.44
C ASP A 52 -2.66 -21.64 -16.82
N LYS A 53 -3.63 -21.24 -17.64
CA LYS A 53 -4.96 -20.79 -17.18
C LYS A 53 -5.77 -21.90 -16.55
N GLU A 54 -5.55 -23.14 -16.98
CA GLU A 54 -6.26 -24.33 -16.48
C GLU A 54 -5.62 -24.92 -15.23
N SER A 55 -4.29 -24.97 -15.18
CA SER A 55 -3.56 -25.71 -14.15
C SER A 55 -3.06 -24.85 -13.00
N LYS A 56 -2.67 -23.58 -13.27
CA LYS A 56 -2.06 -22.74 -12.22
C LYS A 56 -3.05 -22.25 -11.18
N ASN A 57 -2.68 -22.39 -9.93
CA ASN A 57 -3.38 -21.76 -8.82
C ASN A 57 -2.84 -20.33 -8.63
N ILE A 58 -3.73 -19.35 -8.76
CA ILE A 58 -3.39 -17.94 -8.60
C ILE A 58 -4.00 -17.42 -7.31
N ALA A 59 -3.16 -16.95 -6.41
CA ALA A 59 -3.59 -16.26 -5.20
C ALA A 59 -3.31 -14.76 -5.31
N MET A 60 -4.23 -13.93 -4.82
CA MET A 60 -4.15 -12.49 -4.89
C MET A 60 -4.35 -11.86 -3.51
N PHE A 61 -3.67 -10.76 -3.24
CA PHE A 61 -3.81 -10.07 -1.97
C PHE A 61 -3.61 -8.55 -2.08
N CYS A 62 -4.37 -7.81 -1.28
CA CYS A 62 -4.20 -6.37 -1.09
C CYS A 62 -4.53 -5.98 0.36
N THR A 63 -4.46 -4.70 0.72
CA THR A 63 -4.63 -4.24 2.10
C THR A 63 -5.95 -4.74 2.72
N GLY A 64 -7.09 -4.40 2.13
CA GLY A 64 -8.43 -4.74 2.66
C GLY A 64 -9.25 -5.69 1.79
N GLY A 65 -8.68 -6.26 0.69
CA GLY A 65 -9.37 -7.23 -0.18
C GLY A 65 -10.12 -6.62 -1.37
N ILE A 66 -10.51 -5.36 -1.35
CA ILE A 66 -11.40 -4.73 -2.36
C ILE A 66 -10.80 -4.77 -3.79
N ARG A 67 -9.50 -4.51 -3.93
CA ARG A 67 -8.82 -4.59 -5.24
C ARG A 67 -8.78 -6.01 -5.76
N CYS A 68 -8.58 -6.98 -4.86
CA CYS A 68 -8.53 -8.40 -5.20
C CYS A 68 -9.85 -8.91 -5.81
N GLU A 69 -11.00 -8.42 -5.36
CA GLU A 69 -12.30 -8.79 -5.95
C GLU A 69 -12.37 -8.44 -7.43
N LYS A 70 -11.94 -7.21 -7.77
CA LYS A 70 -11.89 -6.76 -9.18
C LYS A 70 -10.83 -7.51 -9.98
N ALA A 71 -9.66 -7.73 -9.40
CA ALA A 71 -8.56 -8.41 -10.08
C ALA A 71 -8.85 -9.89 -10.30
N SER A 72 -9.42 -10.59 -9.31
CA SER A 72 -9.81 -12.00 -9.45
C SER A 72 -10.95 -12.19 -10.45
N SER A 73 -11.93 -11.29 -10.49
CA SER A 73 -12.98 -11.29 -11.51
C SER A 73 -12.39 -11.13 -12.92
N LEU A 74 -11.46 -10.20 -13.10
CA LEU A 74 -10.76 -10.01 -14.37
C LEU A 74 -10.02 -11.28 -14.80
N MET A 75 -9.29 -11.93 -13.88
CA MET A 75 -8.54 -13.17 -14.17
C MET A 75 -9.48 -14.30 -14.58
N LYS A 76 -10.60 -14.50 -13.85
CA LYS A 76 -11.63 -15.49 -14.23
C LYS A 76 -12.21 -15.21 -15.61
N ASN A 77 -12.52 -13.96 -15.93
CA ASN A 77 -13.02 -13.57 -17.26
C ASN A 77 -11.99 -13.81 -18.39
N GLN A 78 -10.70 -13.89 -18.06
CA GLN A 78 -9.64 -14.25 -19.00
C GLN A 78 -9.39 -15.76 -19.10
N GLY A 79 -10.21 -16.57 -18.45
CA GLY A 79 -10.22 -18.03 -18.53
C GLY A 79 -9.38 -18.75 -17.49
N PHE A 80 -8.87 -18.06 -16.46
CA PHE A 80 -8.19 -18.74 -15.34
C PHE A 80 -9.20 -19.48 -14.45
N LYS A 81 -8.99 -20.77 -14.24
CA LYS A 81 -9.91 -21.62 -13.46
C LYS A 81 -9.72 -21.46 -11.95
N ASN A 82 -8.49 -21.43 -11.49
CA ASN A 82 -8.13 -21.48 -10.08
C ASN A 82 -7.63 -20.11 -9.59
N VAL A 83 -8.54 -19.20 -9.30
CA VAL A 83 -8.23 -17.84 -8.83
C VAL A 83 -8.79 -17.64 -7.43
N TYR A 84 -7.92 -17.32 -6.50
CA TYR A 84 -8.20 -17.10 -5.09
C TYR A 84 -7.78 -15.71 -4.67
N HIS A 85 -8.38 -15.18 -3.63
CA HIS A 85 -7.89 -13.97 -2.99
C HIS A 85 -7.99 -14.06 -1.46
N LEU A 86 -7.13 -13.30 -0.79
CA LEU A 86 -7.09 -13.24 0.67
C LEU A 86 -8.33 -12.52 1.19
N LYS A 87 -9.24 -13.25 1.83
CA LYS A 87 -10.48 -12.71 2.40
C LYS A 87 -10.15 -11.71 3.51
N GLY A 88 -10.68 -10.50 3.40
CA GLY A 88 -10.40 -9.40 4.34
C GLY A 88 -9.01 -8.76 4.18
N GLY A 89 -8.21 -9.25 3.21
CA GLY A 89 -6.90 -8.69 2.87
C GLY A 89 -5.83 -8.92 3.95
N ILE A 90 -4.74 -8.17 3.83
CA ILE A 90 -3.58 -8.26 4.72
C ILE A 90 -3.93 -7.84 6.14
N LEU A 91 -4.83 -6.88 6.32
CA LEU A 91 -5.23 -6.43 7.65
C LEU A 91 -5.87 -7.57 8.43
N LYS A 92 -6.79 -8.31 7.81
CA LYS A 92 -7.40 -9.48 8.45
C LYS A 92 -6.41 -10.63 8.67
N TYR A 93 -5.43 -10.77 7.80
CA TYR A 93 -4.32 -11.70 8.00
C TYR A 93 -3.49 -11.34 9.24
N PHE A 94 -3.19 -10.07 9.46
CA PHE A 94 -2.44 -9.59 10.63
C PHE A 94 -3.21 -9.75 11.95
N GLU A 95 -4.54 -9.74 11.91
CA GLU A 95 -5.37 -10.01 13.08
C GLU A 95 -5.42 -11.49 13.46
N LEU A 96 -5.41 -12.38 12.44
CA LEU A 96 -5.69 -13.80 12.65
C LEU A 96 -4.44 -14.68 12.74
N VAL A 97 -3.32 -14.22 12.18
CA VAL A 97 -2.08 -15.01 12.08
C VAL A 97 -1.03 -14.44 13.01
N PRO A 98 -0.59 -15.22 14.00
CA PRO A 98 0.52 -14.83 14.87
C PRO A 98 1.78 -14.50 14.06
N GLU A 99 2.58 -13.57 14.55
CA GLU A 99 3.76 -13.06 13.83
C GLU A 99 4.77 -14.18 13.55
N GLU A 100 4.96 -15.10 14.48
CA GLU A 100 5.87 -16.26 14.36
C GLU A 100 5.45 -17.27 13.27
N GLN A 101 4.16 -17.28 12.90
CA GLN A 101 3.64 -18.13 11.84
C GLN A 101 3.46 -17.38 10.52
N SER A 102 3.72 -16.09 10.53
CA SER A 102 3.49 -15.22 9.38
C SER A 102 4.46 -15.49 8.26
N LYS A 103 3.94 -15.46 7.02
CA LYS A 103 4.73 -15.46 5.78
C LYS A 103 4.89 -14.06 5.20
N TRP A 104 4.39 -13.05 5.88
CA TRP A 104 4.56 -11.64 5.50
C TRP A 104 5.94 -11.13 5.90
N GLN A 105 6.53 -10.31 5.03
CA GLN A 105 7.81 -9.65 5.26
C GLN A 105 7.62 -8.14 5.23
N GLY A 106 8.09 -7.44 6.24
CA GLY A 106 7.95 -5.98 6.36
C GLY A 106 6.60 -5.55 6.94
N GLU A 107 6.17 -4.33 6.59
CA GLU A 107 4.95 -3.69 7.11
C GLU A 107 3.87 -3.61 6.03
N CYS A 108 2.63 -3.36 6.40
CA CYS A 108 1.54 -3.17 5.44
C CYS A 108 1.19 -1.68 5.34
N PHE A 109 1.32 -1.10 4.13
CA PHE A 109 0.84 0.26 3.88
C PHE A 109 -0.68 0.35 4.07
N VAL A 110 -1.12 1.36 4.81
CA VAL A 110 -2.52 1.74 5.00
C VAL A 110 -2.75 3.17 4.52
N PHE A 111 -4.02 3.49 4.22
CA PHE A 111 -4.40 4.80 3.67
C PHE A 111 -4.95 5.75 4.74
N ASP A 112 -4.61 5.50 5.99
CA ASP A 112 -4.95 6.34 7.13
C ASP A 112 -3.71 7.07 7.70
N GLU A 113 -3.86 7.74 8.84
CA GLU A 113 -2.79 8.54 9.46
C GLU A 113 -1.60 7.71 9.93
N ARG A 114 -1.75 6.41 10.14
CA ARG A 114 -0.68 5.49 10.58
C ARG A 114 0.33 5.19 9.48
N VAL A 115 -0.01 5.40 8.20
CA VAL A 115 0.81 5.14 7.00
C VAL A 115 1.15 3.67 6.81
N SER A 116 1.58 2.97 7.83
CA SER A 116 1.85 1.52 7.82
C SER A 116 1.48 0.85 9.13
N VAL A 117 1.19 -0.44 9.07
CA VAL A 117 0.90 -1.27 10.24
C VAL A 117 1.70 -2.57 10.19
N LYS A 118 1.95 -3.12 11.38
CA LYS A 118 2.56 -4.43 11.64
C LYS A 118 1.50 -5.43 12.10
N HIS A 119 1.95 -6.62 12.49
CA HIS A 119 1.08 -7.60 13.14
C HIS A 119 0.34 -6.99 14.34
N ASN A 120 -0.83 -7.54 14.65
CA ASN A 120 -1.77 -7.00 15.64
C ASN A 120 -2.24 -5.57 15.33
N LEU A 121 -2.10 -5.14 14.05
CA LEU A 121 -2.47 -3.80 13.58
C LEU A 121 -1.78 -2.65 14.34
N SER A 122 -0.66 -2.94 15.00
CA SER A 122 0.16 -1.92 15.65
C SER A 122 0.74 -0.95 14.62
N GLU A 123 0.95 0.30 15.01
CA GLU A 123 1.52 1.33 14.14
C GLU A 123 2.91 0.92 13.64
N GLY A 124 3.17 1.15 12.37
CA GLY A 124 4.44 0.85 11.71
C GLY A 124 5.49 1.93 11.93
N THR A 125 6.59 1.82 11.18
CA THR A 125 7.74 2.73 11.29
C THR A 125 7.82 3.75 10.15
N TYR A 126 6.92 3.65 9.17
CA TYR A 126 6.89 4.58 8.05
C TYR A 126 6.07 5.82 8.37
N ASP A 127 6.53 6.94 7.86
CA ASP A 127 5.82 8.21 7.85
C ASP A 127 5.43 8.58 6.41
N MET A 128 4.63 9.62 6.21
CA MET A 128 4.19 10.05 4.89
C MET A 128 4.87 11.35 4.45
N CYS A 129 5.42 11.36 3.26
CA CYS A 129 5.79 12.61 2.60
C CYS A 129 4.53 13.35 2.14
N HIS A 130 4.16 14.44 2.81
CA HIS A 130 2.97 15.22 2.47
C HIS A 130 3.07 15.99 1.14
N GLY A 131 4.24 16.01 0.49
CA GLY A 131 4.41 16.52 -0.87
C GLY A 131 3.94 15.53 -1.93
N CYS A 132 4.46 14.31 -1.92
CA CYS A 132 4.17 13.30 -2.95
C CYS A 132 3.31 12.12 -2.48
N ARG A 133 2.92 12.07 -1.22
CA ARG A 133 2.12 10.98 -0.62
C ARG A 133 2.81 9.61 -0.63
N MET A 134 4.13 9.58 -0.78
CA MET A 134 4.91 8.35 -0.69
C MET A 134 5.34 8.09 0.75
N PRO A 135 5.40 6.82 1.16
CA PRO A 135 5.96 6.44 2.44
C PRO A 135 7.45 6.74 2.50
N ILE A 136 7.90 7.20 3.64
CA ILE A 136 9.28 7.56 3.97
C ILE A 136 9.68 6.94 5.30
N THR A 137 10.95 6.61 5.43
CA THR A 137 11.58 6.11 6.65
C THR A 137 12.24 7.26 7.42
N GLU A 138 12.64 7.01 8.67
CA GLU A 138 13.48 7.96 9.42
C GLU A 138 14.79 8.30 8.67
N LYS A 139 15.38 7.29 7.98
CA LYS A 139 16.55 7.52 7.13
C LYS A 139 16.26 8.47 5.96
N ASP A 140 15.07 8.43 5.37
CA ASP A 140 14.70 9.36 4.30
C ASP A 140 14.62 10.81 4.82
N LYS A 141 14.27 10.99 6.10
CA LYS A 141 14.18 12.30 6.75
C LYS A 141 15.55 12.95 7.02
N THR A 142 16.65 12.17 7.06
CA THR A 142 18.00 12.72 7.20
C THR A 142 18.57 13.31 5.90
N SER A 143 17.88 13.09 4.77
CA SER A 143 18.31 13.62 3.48
C SER A 143 18.20 15.16 3.42
N LYS A 144 19.19 15.82 2.81
CA LYS A 144 19.15 17.25 2.50
C LYS A 144 17.95 17.67 1.63
N LYS A 145 17.33 16.72 0.92
CA LYS A 145 16.13 16.92 0.09
C LYS A 145 14.82 16.77 0.87
N TYR A 146 14.90 16.38 2.14
CA TYR A 146 13.72 16.30 3.00
C TYR A 146 13.40 17.66 3.61
N ILE A 147 12.21 18.14 3.34
CA ILE A 147 11.62 19.33 3.96
C ILE A 147 10.26 18.93 4.48
N LYS A 148 10.08 18.96 5.81
CA LYS A 148 8.84 18.54 6.48
C LYS A 148 7.62 19.18 5.83
N GLY A 149 6.64 18.35 5.46
CA GLY A 149 5.40 18.80 4.82
C GLY A 149 5.53 19.20 3.36
N VAL A 150 6.73 19.29 2.80
CA VAL A 150 7.01 19.85 1.46
C VAL A 150 7.55 18.80 0.50
N SER A 151 8.64 18.14 0.85
CA SER A 151 9.33 17.23 -0.07
C SER A 151 10.11 16.11 0.63
N CYS A 152 10.44 15.08 -0.11
CA CYS A 152 11.41 14.05 0.23
C CYS A 152 12.36 13.81 -0.95
N SER A 153 13.36 12.93 -0.77
CA SER A 153 14.34 12.58 -1.81
C SER A 153 13.70 12.14 -3.14
N LYS A 154 12.50 11.53 -3.09
CA LYS A 154 11.79 11.03 -4.27
C LYS A 154 11.10 12.13 -5.09
N CYS A 155 10.72 13.24 -4.46
CA CYS A 155 9.93 14.28 -5.12
C CYS A 155 10.59 15.67 -5.15
N PHE A 156 11.66 15.90 -4.43
CA PHE A 156 12.32 17.22 -4.33
C PHE A 156 12.62 17.86 -5.69
N ASP A 157 13.21 17.08 -6.60
CA ASP A 157 13.60 17.56 -7.94
C ASP A 157 12.42 17.59 -8.93
N LYS A 158 11.28 16.97 -8.58
CA LYS A 158 10.07 16.91 -9.42
C LYS A 158 9.04 17.97 -9.04
N THR A 159 9.18 18.56 -7.87
CA THR A 159 8.24 19.55 -7.33
C THR A 159 8.67 20.94 -7.79
N THR A 160 7.75 21.69 -8.42
CA THR A 160 8.02 23.07 -8.86
C THR A 160 8.15 24.01 -7.66
N GLU A 161 8.80 25.16 -7.85
CA GLU A 161 8.94 26.14 -6.77
C GLU A 161 7.58 26.65 -6.26
N ASP A 162 6.61 26.88 -7.15
CA ASP A 162 5.25 27.26 -6.76
C ASP A 162 4.56 26.18 -5.91
N GLN A 163 4.78 24.91 -6.24
CA GLN A 163 4.27 23.79 -5.43
C GLN A 163 4.93 23.75 -4.06
N LYS A 164 6.24 23.96 -3.98
CA LYS A 164 6.97 24.03 -2.71
C LYS A 164 6.45 25.17 -1.83
N LEU A 165 6.25 26.35 -2.38
CA LEU A 165 5.70 27.50 -1.66
C LEU A 165 4.30 27.20 -1.10
N ARG A 166 3.40 26.59 -1.91
CA ARG A 166 2.07 26.17 -1.44
C ARG A 166 2.15 25.13 -0.33
N TYR A 167 3.05 24.17 -0.44
CA TYR A 167 3.24 23.14 0.58
C TYR A 167 3.82 23.72 1.87
N MET A 168 4.76 24.68 1.79
CA MET A 168 5.27 25.41 2.94
C MET A 168 4.17 26.19 3.66
N SER A 169 3.33 26.90 2.91
CA SER A 169 2.19 27.65 3.47
C SER A 169 1.21 26.71 4.19
N ARG A 170 0.88 25.57 3.59
CA ARG A 170 0.06 24.55 4.24
C ARG A 170 0.71 24.02 5.51
N GLN A 171 2.02 23.69 5.47
CA GLN A 171 2.73 23.17 6.64
C GLN A 171 2.75 24.21 7.78
N LYS A 172 2.94 25.48 7.47
CA LYS A 172 2.83 26.57 8.46
C LYS A 172 1.46 26.60 9.15
N GLN A 173 0.36 26.41 8.40
CA GLN A 173 -0.98 26.35 8.99
C GLN A 173 -1.16 25.11 9.87
N VAL A 174 -0.63 23.95 9.46
CA VAL A 174 -0.64 22.73 10.29
C VAL A 174 0.10 22.95 11.60
N ASP A 175 1.27 23.57 11.55
CA ASP A 175 2.08 23.83 12.75
C ASP A 175 1.42 24.85 13.68
N LEU A 176 0.76 25.87 13.12
CA LEU A 176 -0.03 26.84 13.90
C LEU A 176 -1.25 26.18 14.57
N ALA A 177 -1.96 25.31 13.85
CA ALA A 177 -3.08 24.58 14.42
C ALA A 177 -2.63 23.66 15.56
N LYS A 178 -1.52 22.94 15.40
CA LYS A 178 -0.93 22.11 16.47
C LYS A 178 -0.56 22.94 17.70
N LYS A 179 0.04 24.11 17.52
CA LYS A 179 0.37 25.02 18.64
C LYS A 179 -0.87 25.51 19.41
N ARG A 180 -2.02 25.55 18.74
CA ARG A 180 -3.31 25.95 19.33
C ARG A 180 -4.13 24.77 19.84
N ASN A 181 -3.59 23.54 19.81
CA ASN A 181 -4.31 22.30 20.09
C ASN A 181 -5.59 22.15 19.24
N GLN A 182 -5.55 22.57 17.97
CA GLN A 182 -6.66 22.51 17.04
C GLN A 182 -6.33 21.59 15.86
N ARG A 183 -7.32 20.89 15.33
CA ARG A 183 -7.19 20.18 14.05
C ARG A 183 -7.06 21.20 12.91
N HIS A 184 -6.08 20.99 12.01
CA HIS A 184 -5.90 21.85 10.83
C HIS A 184 -7.00 21.64 9.78
N ILE A 185 -7.46 20.38 9.59
CA ILE A 185 -8.53 19.97 8.66
C ILE A 185 -9.41 18.94 9.36
N GLY A 186 -10.71 19.08 9.23
CA GLY A 186 -11.72 18.19 9.78
C GLY A 186 -12.77 18.94 10.59
N PRO A 187 -13.90 18.31 10.92
CA PRO A 187 -14.89 18.92 11.78
C PRO A 187 -14.25 19.28 13.12
N LYS A 188 -14.60 20.45 13.66
CA LYS A 188 -14.31 20.77 15.05
C LYS A 188 -15.00 19.70 15.87
N GLU A 189 -14.30 19.09 16.83
CA GLU A 189 -14.96 18.23 17.80
C GLU A 189 -15.99 19.12 18.53
N GLU A 190 -17.27 18.83 18.34
CA GLU A 190 -18.29 19.35 19.21
C GLU A 190 -18.04 18.69 20.56
N VAL A 191 -17.63 19.50 21.53
CA VAL A 191 -17.58 19.07 22.93
C VAL A 191 -19.04 18.88 23.33
N PHE A 192 -19.54 17.66 23.27
CA PHE A 192 -20.79 17.31 23.91
C PHE A 192 -20.56 17.41 25.43
N ASN A 193 -21.05 18.55 26.00
CA ASN A 193 -21.18 18.74 27.44
C ASN A 193 -22.33 17.87 27.97
#